data_64295d80ba1b87abaed8bab37e877c32
#
_entry.id   64295d80ba1b87abaed8bab37e877c32
#
_cell.length_a   1.000
_cell.length_b   1.000
_cell.length_c   1.000
_cell.angle_alpha   90.00
_cell.angle_beta   90.00
_cell.angle_gamma   90.00
#
_symmetry.space_group_name_H-M   'P 1'
#
loop_
_entity.id
_entity.type
_entity.pdbx_description
1 polymer ?
#
loop_
_entity_poly.entity_id
_entity_poly.type
_entity_poly.pdbx_seq_one_letter_code
_entity_poly.pdbx_strand_id
1 'polypeptide(L)'
;NQIMEEKRGDNKHGSCGLGVFETIKRYEERDMFPIWRFKAFDVGSLMMKDCKDYLYQRLECKSIDISDHWKNIIDSDGLIDHFVDDLKFMVEHISLSRIHRMSDYNCMVFEGGQGLLLDRNNKEYYPHLTPSNTGIENPLKIISGLNSTLDIEVCYVTRTYVTRHGAGKLDDECAKDDINPLMVDLTNIPNP
;
A
#
# COMPACT_ATOMS: atom_id res chain seq x y z
N ASN A 1 1.38 10.05 -5.19
CA ASN A 1 0.79 9.23 -6.28
C ASN A 1 -0.19 10.03 -7.12
N GLN A 2 -1.16 10.76 -6.54
CA GLN A 2 -2.18 11.52 -7.29
C GLN A 2 -1.57 12.47 -8.31
N ILE A 3 -0.61 13.30 -7.90
CA ILE A 3 0.11 14.20 -8.80
C ILE A 3 0.76 13.44 -9.96
N MET A 4 1.34 12.28 -9.69
CA MET A 4 1.96 11.43 -10.72
C MET A 4 0.93 10.88 -11.69
N GLU A 5 -0.23 10.45 -11.20
CA GLU A 5 -1.32 9.97 -12.06
C GLU A 5 -1.90 11.10 -12.92
N GLU A 6 -2.11 12.28 -12.37
CA GLU A 6 -2.59 13.44 -13.14
C GLU A 6 -1.63 13.80 -14.29
N LYS A 7 -0.32 13.78 -14.03
CA LYS A 7 0.68 14.11 -15.05
C LYS A 7 0.83 13.06 -16.15
N ARG A 8 0.38 11.83 -15.92
CA ARG A 8 0.36 10.77 -16.95
C ARG A 8 -0.76 10.96 -17.98
N GLY A 9 -1.78 11.76 -17.69
CA GLY A 9 -2.92 11.97 -18.58
C GLY A 9 -3.59 10.63 -18.93
N ASP A 10 -3.65 10.31 -20.23
CA ASP A 10 -4.27 9.07 -20.72
C ASP A 10 -3.47 7.80 -20.39
N ASN A 11 -2.20 7.94 -20.00
CA ASN A 11 -1.33 6.81 -19.63
C ASN A 11 -1.36 6.54 -18.11
N LYS A 12 -2.48 6.81 -17.46
CA LYS A 12 -2.67 6.50 -16.03
C LYS A 12 -2.48 5.02 -15.75
N HIS A 13 -1.82 4.71 -14.62
CA HIS A 13 -1.66 3.33 -14.17
C HIS A 13 -2.88 2.80 -13.40
N GLY A 14 -3.87 3.65 -13.13
CA GLY A 14 -5.06 3.29 -12.36
C GLY A 14 -4.79 3.17 -10.86
N SER A 15 -3.80 3.91 -10.35
CA SER A 15 -3.53 3.98 -8.92
C SER A 15 -4.68 4.69 -8.19
N CYS A 16 -5.11 4.12 -7.06
CA CYS A 16 -6.07 4.77 -6.16
C CYS A 16 -5.52 6.02 -5.45
N GLY A 17 -4.27 6.35 -5.67
CA GLY A 17 -3.65 7.58 -5.18
C GLY A 17 -3.31 7.63 -3.69
N LEU A 18 -3.49 6.54 -2.94
CA LEU A 18 -3.25 6.48 -1.49
C LEU A 18 -1.78 6.59 -1.07
N GLY A 19 -0.85 6.65 -2.02
CA GLY A 19 0.56 6.90 -1.73
C GLY A 19 1.40 5.67 -1.40
N VAL A 20 0.84 4.47 -1.42
CA VAL A 20 1.55 3.23 -1.05
C VAL A 20 2.83 3.04 -1.85
N PHE A 21 2.79 3.21 -3.16
CA PHE A 21 3.97 3.07 -4.02
C PHE A 21 5.08 4.06 -3.64
N GLU A 22 4.76 5.34 -3.49
CA GLU A 22 5.76 6.38 -3.16
C GLU A 22 6.28 6.22 -1.72
N THR A 23 5.47 5.68 -0.81
CA THR A 23 5.91 5.34 0.56
C THR A 23 6.93 4.20 0.56
N ILE A 24 6.67 3.12 -0.18
CA ILE A 24 7.62 2.00 -0.32
C ILE A 24 8.91 2.49 -0.95
N LYS A 25 8.81 3.29 -2.02
CA LYS A 25 9.98 3.84 -2.68
C LYS A 25 10.81 4.75 -1.77
N ARG A 26 10.16 5.60 -0.97
CA ARG A 26 10.85 6.40 0.03
C ARG A 26 11.58 5.54 1.05
N TYR A 27 10.94 4.44 1.47
CA TYR A 27 11.56 3.48 2.39
C TYR A 27 12.80 2.79 1.80
N GLU A 28 12.77 2.46 0.50
CA GLU A 28 13.91 1.86 -0.20
C GLU A 28 15.06 2.86 -0.44
N GLU A 29 14.76 4.14 -0.63
CA GLU A 29 15.71 5.20 -0.96
C GLU A 29 16.30 5.92 0.27
N ARG A 30 15.62 5.86 1.42
CA ARG A 30 16.00 6.57 2.65
C ARG A 30 15.77 5.74 3.90
N ASP A 31 16.59 5.99 4.91
CA ASP A 31 16.31 5.49 6.26
C ASP A 31 15.07 6.17 6.81
N MET A 32 13.99 5.39 6.94
CA MET A 32 12.76 5.88 7.53
C MET A 32 12.79 5.83 9.06
N PHE A 33 12.14 6.79 9.69
CA PHE A 33 11.92 6.75 11.13
C PHE A 33 11.01 5.57 11.49
N PRO A 34 11.47 4.58 12.25
CA PRO A 34 10.62 3.48 12.64
C PRO A 34 9.59 3.93 13.68
N ILE A 35 8.39 3.35 13.61
CA ILE A 35 7.24 3.67 14.49
C ILE A 35 7.61 3.69 15.98
N TRP A 36 8.51 2.81 16.43
CA TRP A 36 8.91 2.78 17.84
C TRP A 36 9.63 4.03 18.32
N ARG A 37 10.22 4.83 17.43
CA ARG A 37 10.83 6.12 17.78
C ARG A 37 9.81 7.18 18.17
N PHE A 38 8.56 7.05 17.73
CA PHE A 38 7.48 7.96 18.11
C PHE A 38 7.17 7.96 19.60
N LYS A 39 7.46 6.87 20.31
CA LYS A 39 7.31 6.82 21.78
C LYS A 39 8.35 7.64 22.54
N ALA A 40 9.45 8.01 21.90
CA ALA A 40 10.62 8.59 22.58
C ALA A 40 10.76 10.11 22.41
N PHE A 41 10.17 10.73 21.37
CA PHE A 41 10.39 12.14 21.05
C PHE A 41 9.18 12.75 20.32
N ASP A 42 9.07 14.06 20.36
CA ASP A 42 8.20 14.83 19.47
C ASP A 42 8.77 14.81 18.04
N VAL A 43 8.66 13.67 17.40
CA VAL A 43 9.24 13.41 16.07
C VAL A 43 8.32 13.92 14.96
N GLY A 44 7.10 14.34 15.31
CA GLY A 44 6.11 14.81 14.36
C GLY A 44 6.67 15.87 13.41
N SER A 45 7.19 16.96 13.94
CA SER A 45 7.75 18.07 13.14
C SER A 45 8.96 17.70 12.28
N LEU A 46 9.84 16.80 12.79
CA LEU A 46 11.00 16.32 12.01
C LEU A 46 10.59 15.40 10.87
N MET A 47 9.66 14.49 11.13
CA MET A 47 9.10 13.62 10.09
C MET A 47 8.39 14.40 8.99
N MET A 48 7.72 15.48 9.38
CA MET A 48 7.05 16.41 8.49
C MET A 48 7.98 17.04 7.49
N LYS A 49 9.03 17.63 8.03
CA LYS A 49 10.03 18.27 7.21
C LYS A 49 10.65 17.27 6.24
N ASP A 50 11.03 16.10 6.71
CA ASP A 50 11.60 15.05 5.84
C ASP A 50 10.61 14.58 4.76
N CYS A 51 9.32 14.46 5.07
CA CYS A 51 8.31 14.11 4.09
C CYS A 51 8.10 15.19 3.03
N LYS A 52 8.02 16.46 3.44
CA LYS A 52 7.89 17.59 2.51
C LYS A 52 9.14 17.70 1.63
N ASP A 53 10.33 17.67 2.22
CA ASP A 53 11.61 17.74 1.51
C ASP A 53 11.75 16.60 0.49
N TYR A 54 11.41 15.37 0.87
CA TYR A 54 11.41 14.23 -0.04
C TYR A 54 10.43 14.42 -1.19
N LEU A 55 9.22 14.89 -0.90
CA LEU A 55 8.20 15.10 -1.91
C LEU A 55 8.64 16.15 -2.95
N TYR A 56 9.15 17.30 -2.50
CA TYR A 56 9.65 18.33 -3.39
C TYR A 56 10.84 17.85 -4.22
N GLN A 57 11.81 17.19 -3.62
CA GLN A 57 12.94 16.58 -4.35
C GLN A 57 12.46 15.59 -5.40
N ARG A 58 11.46 14.79 -5.06
CA ARG A 58 10.88 13.79 -5.98
C ARG A 58 10.21 14.44 -7.19
N LEU A 59 9.50 15.54 -6.97
CA LEU A 59 8.86 16.31 -8.02
C LEU A 59 9.91 17.01 -8.91
N GLU A 60 10.93 17.62 -8.31
CA GLU A 60 12.03 18.28 -9.02
C GLU A 60 12.82 17.28 -9.87
N CYS A 61 13.25 16.14 -9.33
CA CYS A 61 13.95 15.09 -10.08
C CYS A 61 13.18 14.58 -11.30
N LYS A 62 11.86 14.71 -11.29
CA LYS A 62 10.98 14.32 -12.40
C LYS A 62 10.57 15.49 -13.28
N SER A 63 11.07 16.68 -13.00
CA SER A 63 10.68 17.93 -13.68
C SER A 63 9.15 18.14 -13.72
N ILE A 64 8.49 17.84 -12.60
CA ILE A 64 7.05 17.97 -12.47
C ILE A 64 6.71 19.31 -11.84
N ASP A 65 6.08 20.17 -12.63
CA ASP A 65 5.45 21.41 -12.17
C ASP A 65 4.11 21.08 -11.52
N ILE A 66 3.87 21.60 -10.33
CA ILE A 66 2.63 21.40 -9.58
C ILE A 66 1.81 22.69 -9.52
N SER A 67 0.49 22.53 -9.54
CA SER A 67 -0.45 23.63 -9.38
C SER A 67 -0.38 24.23 -7.98
N ASP A 68 -0.87 25.46 -7.82
CA ASP A 68 -0.99 26.09 -6.50
C ASP A 68 -1.90 25.29 -5.56
N HIS A 69 -2.89 24.59 -6.11
CA HIS A 69 -3.73 23.66 -5.35
C HIS A 69 -2.87 22.59 -4.65
N TRP A 70 -1.98 21.91 -5.38
CA TRP A 70 -1.11 20.90 -4.82
C TRP A 70 -0.07 21.49 -3.88
N LYS A 71 0.47 22.69 -4.16
CA LYS A 71 1.38 23.37 -3.23
C LYS A 71 0.68 23.62 -1.89
N ASN A 72 -0.54 24.16 -1.92
CA ASN A 72 -1.30 24.44 -0.71
C ASN A 72 -1.57 23.16 0.11
N ILE A 73 -1.84 22.01 -0.54
CA ILE A 73 -2.02 20.73 0.15
C ILE A 73 -0.70 20.27 0.78
N ILE A 74 0.41 20.30 0.04
CA ILE A 74 1.72 19.86 0.52
C ILE A 74 2.21 20.73 1.67
N ASP A 75 1.97 22.03 1.59
CA ASP A 75 2.44 22.98 2.60
C ASP A 75 1.50 23.11 3.80
N SER A 76 0.31 22.48 3.72
CA SER A 76 -0.65 22.47 4.83
C SER A 76 -0.09 21.73 6.04
N ASP A 77 0.02 22.42 7.15
CA ASP A 77 0.41 21.79 8.43
C ASP A 77 -0.74 20.92 8.99
N GLY A 78 -2.00 21.32 8.76
CA GLY A 78 -3.15 20.57 9.29
C GLY A 78 -3.25 19.12 8.83
N LEU A 79 -2.83 18.79 7.60
CA LEU A 79 -2.84 17.42 7.10
C LEU A 79 -1.86 16.52 7.87
N ILE A 80 -0.80 17.12 8.33
CA ILE A 80 0.27 16.46 9.04
C ILE A 80 -0.04 16.38 10.54
N ASP A 81 -0.62 17.43 11.10
CA ASP A 81 -1.07 17.43 12.47
C ASP A 81 -2.08 16.29 12.67
N HIS A 82 -3.04 16.11 11.76
CA HIS A 82 -3.95 14.95 11.77
C HIS A 82 -3.21 13.62 11.70
N PHE A 83 -2.24 13.48 10.79
CA PHE A 83 -1.46 12.24 10.71
C PHE A 83 -0.68 11.95 12.00
N VAL A 84 -0.10 13.00 12.60
CA VAL A 84 0.65 12.86 13.86
C VAL A 84 -0.28 12.48 15.00
N ASP A 85 -1.48 13.05 15.06
CA ASP A 85 -2.47 12.73 16.09
C ASP A 85 -2.99 11.30 15.93
N ASP A 86 -3.30 10.85 14.70
CA ASP A 86 -3.65 9.46 14.40
C ASP A 86 -2.53 8.49 14.81
N LEU A 87 -1.29 8.86 14.53
CA LEU A 87 -0.14 8.05 14.89
C LEU A 87 0.08 7.97 16.41
N LYS A 88 -0.10 9.08 17.13
CA LYS A 88 -0.07 9.09 18.61
C LYS A 88 -1.15 8.17 19.15
N PHE A 89 -2.38 8.33 18.68
CA PHE A 89 -3.49 7.46 19.05
C PHE A 89 -3.16 5.99 18.82
N MET A 90 -2.66 5.66 17.63
CA MET A 90 -2.28 4.29 17.30
C MET A 90 -1.22 3.74 18.26
N VAL A 91 -0.14 4.51 18.53
CA VAL A 91 0.95 4.08 19.40
C VAL A 91 0.50 3.91 20.86
N GLU A 92 -0.51 4.63 21.32
CA GLU A 92 -1.08 4.47 22.66
C GLU A 92 -1.93 3.20 22.79
N HIS A 93 -2.55 2.74 21.68
CA HIS A 93 -3.50 1.62 21.68
C HIS A 93 -2.93 0.30 21.18
N ILE A 94 -1.71 0.31 20.59
CA ILE A 94 -1.05 -0.91 20.13
C ILE A 94 0.22 -1.19 20.94
N SER A 95 0.53 -2.47 21.08
CA SER A 95 1.80 -2.93 21.61
C SER A 95 2.69 -3.41 20.48
N LEU A 96 3.88 -2.81 20.37
CA LEU A 96 4.89 -3.29 19.45
C LEU A 96 5.58 -4.50 20.06
N SER A 97 5.51 -5.64 19.39
CA SER A 97 6.15 -6.87 19.80
C SER A 97 7.32 -7.22 18.88
N ARG A 98 8.33 -7.86 19.44
CA ARG A 98 9.42 -8.42 18.64
C ARG A 98 8.97 -9.72 17.98
N ILE A 99 9.49 -10.00 16.80
CA ILE A 99 9.11 -11.17 16.00
C ILE A 99 9.21 -12.50 16.76
N HIS A 100 10.22 -12.64 17.64
CA HIS A 100 10.39 -13.87 18.42
C HIS A 100 9.22 -14.18 19.38
N ARG A 101 8.43 -13.17 19.77
CA ARG A 101 7.22 -13.40 20.59
C ARG A 101 6.08 -14.04 19.81
N MET A 102 6.19 -14.11 18.49
CA MET A 102 5.23 -14.85 17.67
C MET A 102 5.29 -16.36 17.97
N SER A 103 6.43 -16.86 18.43
CA SER A 103 6.59 -18.25 18.87
C SER A 103 5.79 -18.59 20.14
N ASP A 104 5.27 -17.60 20.85
CA ASP A 104 4.43 -17.82 22.04
C ASP A 104 3.00 -18.28 21.66
N TYR A 105 2.66 -18.26 20.38
CA TYR A 105 1.34 -18.62 19.87
C TYR A 105 1.36 -20.00 19.20
N ASN A 106 0.30 -20.78 19.41
CA ASN A 106 0.13 -22.10 18.81
C ASN A 106 -0.24 -22.06 17.33
N CYS A 107 -0.79 -20.95 16.87
CA CYS A 107 -1.21 -20.75 15.49
C CYS A 107 -1.01 -19.30 15.10
N MET A 108 -0.55 -19.07 13.87
CA MET A 108 -0.42 -17.76 13.25
C MET A 108 -1.15 -17.79 11.91
N VAL A 109 -1.97 -16.77 11.68
CA VAL A 109 -2.68 -16.60 10.41
C VAL A 109 -2.17 -15.33 9.73
N PHE A 110 -1.71 -15.46 8.50
CA PHE A 110 -1.33 -14.35 7.64
C PHE A 110 -2.41 -14.18 6.57
N GLU A 111 -3.03 -13.03 6.55
CA GLU A 111 -4.04 -12.69 5.55
C GLU A 111 -3.47 -11.71 4.53
N GLY A 112 -3.51 -12.10 3.24
CA GLY A 112 -3.17 -11.22 2.12
C GLY A 112 -4.41 -10.51 1.60
N GLY A 113 -4.35 -9.18 1.49
CA GLY A 113 -5.49 -8.36 1.04
C GLY A 113 -5.60 -8.19 -0.47
N GLN A 114 -4.66 -8.70 -1.26
CA GLN A 114 -4.60 -8.45 -2.71
C GLN A 114 -4.40 -9.74 -3.50
N GLY A 115 -4.96 -9.77 -4.73
CA GLY A 115 -4.88 -10.91 -5.60
C GLY A 115 -3.48 -11.15 -6.19
N LEU A 116 -3.16 -12.39 -6.51
CA LEU A 116 -1.86 -12.82 -7.05
C LEU A 116 -1.51 -12.17 -8.39
N LEU A 117 -2.48 -11.86 -9.22
CA LEU A 117 -2.26 -11.18 -10.51
C LEU A 117 -1.74 -9.75 -10.36
N LEU A 118 -1.88 -9.16 -9.15
CA LEU A 118 -1.35 -7.84 -8.84
C LEU A 118 0.08 -7.86 -8.29
N ASP A 119 0.68 -9.04 -8.10
CA ASP A 119 2.01 -9.19 -7.52
C ASP A 119 3.07 -8.39 -8.28
N ARG A 120 3.96 -7.72 -7.56
CA ARG A 120 5.04 -6.89 -8.13
C ARG A 120 5.94 -7.64 -9.11
N ASN A 121 6.05 -8.93 -8.96
CA ASN A 121 6.90 -9.79 -9.80
C ASN A 121 6.18 -10.29 -11.06
N ASN A 122 4.87 -10.08 -11.16
CA ASN A 122 4.08 -10.50 -12.32
C ASN A 122 4.20 -9.49 -13.47
N LYS A 123 5.34 -9.49 -14.15
CA LYS A 123 5.71 -8.49 -15.16
C LYS A 123 4.75 -8.43 -16.36
N GLU A 124 3.98 -9.48 -16.61
CA GLU A 124 3.01 -9.54 -17.70
C GLU A 124 1.92 -8.46 -17.55
N TYR A 125 1.57 -8.13 -16.32
CA TYR A 125 0.51 -7.15 -16.02
C TYR A 125 1.05 -5.74 -15.74
N TYR A 126 2.36 -5.51 -15.95
CA TYR A 126 2.93 -4.18 -15.79
C TYR A 126 2.28 -3.18 -16.78
N PRO A 127 2.00 -1.91 -16.37
CA PRO A 127 2.32 -1.26 -15.09
C PRO A 127 1.24 -1.40 -14.00
N HIS A 128 0.21 -2.19 -14.22
CA HIS A 128 -0.98 -2.29 -13.41
C HIS A 128 -0.81 -3.30 -12.24
N LEU A 129 0.26 -3.15 -11.49
CA LEU A 129 0.66 -4.01 -10.37
C LEU A 129 0.67 -3.23 -9.05
N THR A 130 0.58 -3.96 -7.94
CA THR A 130 0.92 -3.40 -6.63
C THR A 130 2.44 -3.44 -6.42
N PRO A 131 3.03 -2.51 -5.66
CA PRO A 131 4.46 -2.52 -5.36
C PRO A 131 4.88 -3.59 -4.33
N SER A 132 3.97 -4.44 -3.91
CA SER A 132 4.18 -5.49 -2.91
C SER A 132 4.06 -6.90 -3.48
N ASN A 133 4.68 -7.86 -2.78
CA ASN A 133 4.45 -9.27 -3.03
C ASN A 133 3.10 -9.67 -2.41
N THR A 134 2.20 -10.20 -3.20
CA THR A 134 0.83 -10.55 -2.78
C THR A 134 0.67 -12.03 -2.42
N GLY A 135 1.67 -12.84 -2.73
CA GLY A 135 1.72 -14.26 -2.38
C GLY A 135 2.32 -14.50 -0.98
N ILE A 136 2.93 -15.68 -0.84
CA ILE A 136 3.45 -16.17 0.45
C ILE A 136 4.84 -15.64 0.82
N GLU A 137 5.50 -14.88 -0.05
CA GLU A 137 6.90 -14.46 0.14
C GLU A 137 7.10 -13.63 1.43
N ASN A 138 6.20 -12.68 1.70
CA ASN A 138 6.30 -11.85 2.90
C ASN A 138 6.06 -12.66 4.20
N PRO A 139 5.01 -13.50 4.32
CA PRO A 139 4.87 -14.41 5.43
C PRO A 139 6.08 -15.31 5.64
N LEU A 140 6.62 -15.91 4.58
CA LEU A 140 7.81 -16.77 4.69
C LEU A 140 9.05 -16.03 5.20
N LYS A 141 9.26 -14.78 4.79
CA LYS A 141 10.34 -13.94 5.35
C LYS A 141 10.17 -13.70 6.85
N ILE A 142 8.95 -13.50 7.31
CA ILE A 142 8.65 -13.35 8.74
C ILE A 142 8.93 -14.66 9.47
N ILE A 143 8.41 -15.77 8.96
CA ILE A 143 8.56 -17.11 9.56
C ILE A 143 10.03 -17.52 9.63
N SER A 144 10.83 -17.24 8.60
CA SER A 144 12.25 -17.57 8.57
C SER A 144 13.07 -16.88 9.67
N GLY A 145 12.56 -15.81 10.27
CA GLY A 145 13.14 -15.16 11.44
C GLY A 145 12.79 -15.83 12.77
N LEU A 146 11.96 -16.87 12.76
CA LEU A 146 11.57 -17.62 13.95
C LEU A 146 12.47 -18.87 14.09
N ASN A 147 12.97 -19.10 15.29
CA ASN A 147 13.79 -20.28 15.61
C ASN A 147 12.93 -21.53 15.91
N SER A 148 11.95 -21.81 15.07
CA SER A 148 11.03 -22.94 15.26
C SER A 148 10.68 -23.60 13.93
N THR A 149 10.49 -24.91 13.97
CA THR A 149 9.89 -25.67 12.87
C THR A 149 8.38 -25.47 12.92
N LEU A 150 7.82 -24.94 11.86
CA LEU A 150 6.39 -24.67 11.75
C LEU A 150 5.81 -25.47 10.58
N ASP A 151 4.65 -26.07 10.80
CA ASP A 151 3.85 -26.59 9.69
C ASP A 151 3.15 -25.42 9.01
N ILE A 152 3.32 -25.33 7.70
CA ILE A 152 2.79 -24.20 6.91
C ILE A 152 1.70 -24.73 6.00
N GLU A 153 0.50 -24.19 6.16
CA GLU A 153 -0.61 -24.42 5.25
C GLU A 153 -0.88 -23.15 4.46
N VAL A 154 -1.04 -23.28 3.14
CA VAL A 154 -1.33 -22.17 2.24
C VAL A 154 -2.71 -22.36 1.65
N CYS A 155 -3.61 -21.41 1.92
CA CYS A 155 -4.97 -21.43 1.40
C CYS A 155 -5.17 -20.21 0.47
N TYR A 156 -5.40 -20.47 -0.82
CA TYR A 156 -5.77 -19.45 -1.78
C TYR A 156 -7.29 -19.32 -1.88
N VAL A 157 -7.80 -18.19 -1.45
CA VAL A 157 -9.23 -17.88 -1.53
C VAL A 157 -9.53 -17.14 -2.83
N THR A 158 -10.49 -17.66 -3.58
CA THR A 158 -10.94 -17.02 -4.84
C THR A 158 -12.45 -16.91 -4.86
N ARG A 159 -12.95 -16.05 -5.72
CA ARG A 159 -14.38 -15.98 -6.07
C ARG A 159 -14.68 -16.96 -7.19
N THR A 160 -15.96 -17.19 -7.46
CA THR A 160 -16.38 -17.99 -8.61
C THR A 160 -16.07 -17.34 -9.96
N TYR A 161 -15.73 -16.06 -9.95
CA TYR A 161 -15.25 -15.27 -11.07
C TYR A 161 -14.19 -14.28 -10.60
N VAL A 162 -13.28 -13.94 -11.49
CA VAL A 162 -12.21 -12.96 -11.19
C VAL A 162 -12.69 -11.56 -11.51
N THR A 163 -12.37 -10.61 -10.66
CA THR A 163 -12.62 -9.18 -10.92
C THR A 163 -11.34 -8.40 -10.76
N ARG A 164 -11.21 -7.32 -11.52
CA ARG A 164 -10.09 -6.40 -11.43
C ARG A 164 -10.60 -4.98 -11.17
N HIS A 165 -9.97 -4.30 -10.22
CA HIS A 165 -10.16 -2.86 -10.03
C HIS A 165 -9.05 -2.09 -10.75
N GLY A 166 -9.45 -1.03 -11.45
CA GLY A 166 -8.53 -0.19 -12.21
C GLY A 166 -8.20 -0.75 -13.59
N ALA A 167 -7.39 0.00 -14.32
CA ALA A 167 -6.93 -0.35 -15.65
C ALA A 167 -6.00 -1.58 -15.63
N GLY A 168 -5.84 -2.20 -16.78
CA GLY A 168 -4.95 -3.32 -17.00
C GLY A 168 -5.69 -4.52 -17.58
N LYS A 169 -4.90 -5.41 -18.16
CA LYS A 169 -5.39 -6.63 -18.79
C LYS A 169 -6.07 -7.53 -17.76
N LEU A 170 -7.19 -8.10 -18.16
CA LEU A 170 -7.83 -9.23 -17.49
C LEU A 170 -8.05 -10.30 -18.58
N ASP A 171 -7.45 -11.46 -18.41
CA ASP A 171 -7.60 -12.55 -19.36
C ASP A 171 -9.05 -13.06 -19.32
N ASP A 172 -9.56 -13.43 -20.49
CA ASP A 172 -10.92 -13.93 -20.68
C ASP A 172 -12.01 -12.97 -20.15
N GLU A 173 -11.75 -11.66 -20.24
CA GLU A 173 -12.73 -10.64 -19.85
C GLU A 173 -14.01 -10.78 -20.68
N CYS A 174 -15.13 -10.83 -19.98
CA CYS A 174 -16.45 -10.94 -20.61
C CYS A 174 -17.43 -9.95 -19.97
N ALA A 175 -18.57 -9.73 -20.63
CA ALA A 175 -19.62 -8.91 -20.06
C ALA A 175 -20.22 -9.58 -18.82
N LYS A 176 -20.70 -8.77 -17.89
CA LYS A 176 -21.35 -9.23 -16.65
C LYS A 176 -22.48 -10.23 -16.92
N ASP A 177 -23.30 -9.96 -17.93
CA ASP A 177 -24.45 -10.77 -18.29
C ASP A 177 -24.05 -12.16 -18.86
N ASP A 178 -22.84 -12.28 -19.41
CA ASP A 178 -22.29 -13.55 -19.88
C ASP A 178 -21.92 -14.47 -18.72
N ILE A 179 -21.59 -13.91 -17.55
CA ILE A 179 -21.28 -14.68 -16.35
C ILE A 179 -22.57 -15.13 -15.66
N ASN A 180 -23.45 -14.20 -15.38
CA ASN A 180 -24.73 -14.45 -14.72
C ASN A 180 -25.68 -13.24 -14.91
N PRO A 181 -26.71 -13.37 -15.76
CA PRO A 181 -27.68 -12.31 -16.01
C PRO A 181 -28.49 -11.90 -14.76
N LEU A 182 -28.55 -12.77 -13.76
CA LEU A 182 -29.21 -12.48 -12.48
C LEU A 182 -28.28 -11.80 -11.46
N MET A 183 -27.01 -11.57 -11.80
CA MET A 183 -26.07 -10.91 -10.91
C MET A 183 -26.44 -9.44 -10.73
N VAL A 184 -26.95 -9.11 -9.57
CA VAL A 184 -27.21 -7.73 -9.17
C VAL A 184 -25.92 -7.14 -8.61
N ASP A 185 -25.41 -6.13 -9.28
CA ASP A 185 -24.25 -5.37 -8.78
C ASP A 185 -24.71 -4.37 -7.72
N LEU A 186 -24.76 -4.84 -6.48
CA LEU A 186 -25.28 -4.05 -5.36
C LEU A 186 -24.29 -2.98 -4.85
N THR A 187 -23.01 -3.05 -5.25
CA THR A 187 -21.98 -2.29 -4.52
C THR A 187 -20.84 -1.75 -5.38
N ASN A 188 -20.94 -1.80 -6.69
CA ASN A 188 -19.90 -1.24 -7.54
C ASN A 188 -20.04 0.29 -7.60
N ILE A 189 -19.90 0.93 -6.45
CA ILE A 189 -19.73 2.37 -6.40
C ILE A 189 -18.28 2.61 -6.83
N PRO A 190 -18.04 3.36 -7.92
CA PRO A 190 -16.68 3.73 -8.29
C PRO A 190 -16.01 4.38 -7.09
N ASN A 191 -14.83 3.92 -6.74
CA ASN A 191 -14.00 4.64 -5.77
C ASN A 191 -13.77 6.05 -6.34
N PRO A 192 -14.03 7.10 -5.55
CA PRO A 192 -13.84 8.49 -5.97
C PRO A 192 -12.40 8.79 -6.35
#